data_80c167daafeebf0eb7ab84e48af94bb6
#
_entry.id   80c167daafeebf0eb7ab84e48af94bb6
#
_cell.length_a   1.000
_cell.length_b   1.000
_cell.length_c   1.000
_cell.angle_alpha   90.00
_cell.angle_beta   90.00
_cell.angle_gamma   90.00
#
_symmetry.space_group_name_H-M   'P 1'
#
loop_
_entity.id
_entity.type
_entity.pdbx_description
1 polymer ?
#
loop_
_entity_poly.entity_id
_entity_poly.type
_entity_poly.pdbx_seq_one_letter_code
_entity_poly.pdbx_strand_id
1 'polypeptide(L)'
;MPYTVTVQGEFCAAMQLPNIDGPCAQLHGHTYQVRLTVSADQLDAHGVVCDYFALKQALDAHLATLDYQHLNTLPMFADQAPSAERLAQLIF
;
A
#
# COMPACT_ATOMS: atom_id res chain seq x y z
N MET A 1 23.87 -10.77 8.45
CA MET A 1 22.58 -10.12 8.69
C MET A 1 22.06 -9.53 7.38
N PRO A 2 20.78 -9.61 7.11
CA PRO A 2 20.26 -9.00 5.89
C PRO A 2 20.33 -7.47 5.97
N TYR A 3 20.41 -6.87 4.81
CA TYR A 3 20.30 -5.42 4.64
C TYR A 3 18.88 -5.10 4.22
N THR A 4 18.32 -4.02 4.73
CA THR A 4 16.97 -3.60 4.39
C THR A 4 16.94 -2.15 3.95
N VAL A 5 16.01 -1.87 3.03
CA VAL A 5 15.68 -0.51 2.61
C VAL A 5 14.17 -0.34 2.78
N THR A 6 13.76 0.76 3.40
CA THR A 6 12.35 1.07 3.57
C THR A 6 12.04 2.40 2.92
N VAL A 7 11.00 2.42 2.10
CA VAL A 7 10.44 3.65 1.55
C VAL A 7 9.04 3.85 2.09
N GLN A 8 8.60 5.09 2.17
CA GLN A 8 7.30 5.44 2.69
C GLN A 8 6.51 6.23 1.67
N GLY A 9 5.19 6.03 1.67
CA GLY A 9 4.28 6.82 0.90
C GLY A 9 2.94 6.90 1.62
N GLU A 10 2.02 7.70 1.10
CA GLU A 10 0.69 7.77 1.66
C GLU A 10 -0.34 8.03 0.58
N PHE A 11 -1.59 7.68 0.88
CA PHE A 11 -2.72 8.01 0.04
C PHE A 11 -3.95 8.20 0.91
N CYS A 12 -4.90 8.97 0.41
CA CYS A 12 -6.19 9.19 1.05
C CYS A 12 -7.26 8.47 0.25
N ALA A 13 -8.15 7.74 0.92
CA ALA A 13 -9.20 7.04 0.23
C ALA A 13 -10.40 6.84 1.15
N ALA A 14 -11.58 6.68 0.54
CA ALA A 14 -12.80 6.33 1.24
C ALA A 14 -13.09 4.85 1.07
N MET A 15 -13.71 4.26 2.05
CA MET A 15 -14.04 2.84 2.04
C MET A 15 -15.15 2.51 3.01
N GLN A 16 -15.73 1.32 2.87
CA GLN A 16 -16.64 0.75 3.85
C GLN A 16 -16.43 -0.77 3.92
N LEU A 17 -16.72 -1.35 5.07
CA LEU A 17 -16.62 -2.80 5.30
C LEU A 17 -18.02 -3.32 5.63
N PRO A 18 -18.85 -3.63 4.63
CA PRO A 18 -20.27 -3.89 4.83
C PRO A 18 -20.58 -5.15 5.62
N ASN A 19 -19.63 -6.09 5.74
CA ASN A 19 -19.84 -7.34 6.46
C ASN A 19 -19.38 -7.28 7.93
N ILE A 20 -19.04 -6.10 8.41
CA ILE A 20 -18.55 -5.87 9.78
C ILE A 20 -19.48 -4.88 10.45
N ASP A 21 -19.95 -5.20 11.66
CA ASP A 21 -20.77 -4.30 12.45
C ASP A 21 -19.95 -3.13 13.00
N GLY A 22 -20.61 -1.99 13.19
CA GLY A 22 -20.00 -0.82 13.81
C GLY A 22 -19.57 0.23 12.82
N PRO A 23 -18.70 1.19 13.23
CA PRO A 23 -18.33 2.33 12.40
C PRO A 23 -17.69 1.96 11.07
N CYS A 24 -16.98 0.83 10.99
CA CYS A 24 -16.32 0.41 9.76
C CYS A 24 -17.29 0.02 8.65
N ALA A 25 -18.54 -0.30 8.99
CA ALA A 25 -19.59 -0.59 8.01
C ALA A 25 -20.05 0.68 7.29
N GLN A 26 -19.83 1.84 7.88
CA GLN A 26 -20.19 3.12 7.28
C GLN A 26 -19.10 3.58 6.30
N LEU A 27 -19.51 4.32 5.29
CA LEU A 27 -18.54 4.95 4.39
C LEU A 27 -17.73 5.96 5.19
N HIS A 28 -16.40 5.82 5.15
CA HIS A 28 -15.50 6.70 5.88
C HIS A 28 -14.19 6.85 5.13
N GLY A 29 -13.41 7.86 5.49
CA GLY A 29 -12.13 8.14 4.87
C GLY A 29 -10.96 7.90 5.81
N HIS A 30 -9.82 7.56 5.22
CA HIS A 30 -8.54 7.41 5.93
C HIS A 30 -7.43 8.03 5.13
N THR A 31 -6.40 8.49 5.83
CA THR A 31 -5.08 8.69 5.24
C THR A 31 -4.26 7.44 5.57
N TYR A 32 -3.90 6.70 4.55
CA TYR A 32 -3.11 5.47 4.71
C TYR A 32 -1.64 5.81 4.59
N GLN A 33 -0.86 5.36 5.58
CA GLN A 33 0.59 5.44 5.52
C GLN A 33 1.11 4.07 5.14
N VAL A 34 1.98 4.01 4.15
CA VAL A 34 2.49 2.76 3.60
C VAL A 34 4.00 2.75 3.75
N ARG A 35 4.52 1.65 4.29
CA ARG A 35 5.95 1.38 4.34
C ARG A 35 6.23 0.14 3.53
N LEU A 36 7.13 0.25 2.58
CA LEU A 36 7.58 -0.87 1.76
C LEU A 36 9.03 -1.16 2.12
N THR A 37 9.29 -2.38 2.57
CA THR A 37 10.63 -2.80 2.96
C THR A 37 11.12 -3.90 2.02
N VAL A 38 12.31 -3.72 1.50
CA VAL A 38 13.00 -4.70 0.65
C VAL A 38 14.24 -5.16 1.37
N SER A 39 14.47 -6.46 1.40
CA SER A 39 15.62 -7.06 2.07
C SER A 39 16.51 -7.79 1.07
N ALA A 40 17.81 -7.79 1.34
CA ALA A 40 18.78 -8.60 0.62
C ALA A 40 19.86 -9.08 1.58
N ASP A 41 20.36 -10.30 1.35
CA ASP A 41 21.43 -10.84 2.17
C ASP A 41 22.78 -10.23 1.81
N GLN A 42 22.92 -9.73 0.59
CA GLN A 42 24.15 -9.14 0.09
C GLN A 42 23.83 -7.87 -0.67
N LEU A 43 24.75 -6.92 -0.62
CA LEU A 43 24.67 -5.70 -1.42
C LEU A 43 25.07 -6.01 -2.86
N ASP A 44 24.55 -5.24 -3.81
CA ASP A 44 24.90 -5.39 -5.22
C ASP A 44 26.26 -4.75 -5.52
N ALA A 45 26.64 -4.72 -6.79
CA ALA A 45 27.94 -4.20 -7.23
C ALA A 45 28.14 -2.72 -6.89
N HIS A 46 27.07 -1.98 -6.65
CA HIS A 46 27.10 -0.56 -6.28
C HIS A 46 26.99 -0.35 -4.76
N GLY A 47 26.95 -1.43 -3.97
CA GLY A 47 26.85 -1.33 -2.53
C GLY A 47 25.48 -1.00 -2.01
N VAL A 48 24.42 -1.31 -2.74
CA VAL A 48 23.04 -1.03 -2.35
C VAL A 48 22.18 -2.29 -2.44
N VAL A 49 21.09 -2.32 -1.66
CA VAL A 49 20.07 -3.37 -1.74
C VAL A 49 19.31 -3.26 -3.06
N CYS A 50 18.94 -2.03 -3.41
CA CYS A 50 18.24 -1.71 -4.64
C CYS A 50 18.35 -0.21 -4.84
N ASP A 51 17.91 0.26 -6.02
CA ASP A 51 17.84 1.70 -6.28
C ASP A 51 16.69 2.29 -5.46
N TYR A 52 17.04 3.00 -4.38
CA TYR A 52 16.07 3.63 -3.48
C TYR A 52 15.12 4.56 -4.22
N PHE A 53 15.65 5.36 -5.15
CA PHE A 53 14.84 6.33 -5.88
C PHE A 53 13.82 5.62 -6.77
N ALA A 54 14.25 4.59 -7.48
CA ALA A 54 13.35 3.79 -8.33
C ALA A 54 12.27 3.09 -7.49
N LEU A 55 12.63 2.56 -6.32
CA LEU A 55 11.66 1.93 -5.43
C LEU A 55 10.61 2.92 -4.95
N LYS A 56 11.04 4.12 -4.56
CA LYS A 56 10.12 5.18 -4.12
C LYS A 56 9.18 5.60 -5.25
N GLN A 57 9.71 5.78 -6.45
CA GLN A 57 8.89 6.14 -7.61
C GLN A 57 7.85 5.05 -7.92
N ALA A 58 8.24 3.79 -7.86
CA ALA A 58 7.33 2.67 -8.10
C ALA A 58 6.20 2.64 -7.05
N LEU A 59 6.54 2.84 -5.77
CA LEU A 59 5.56 2.90 -4.71
C LEU A 59 4.59 4.06 -4.95
N ASP A 60 5.10 5.27 -5.20
CA ASP A 60 4.25 6.45 -5.39
C ASP A 60 3.33 6.29 -6.60
N ALA A 61 3.82 5.72 -7.69
CA ALA A 61 3.01 5.47 -8.88
C ALA A 61 1.87 4.49 -8.58
N HIS A 62 2.15 3.45 -7.79
CA HIS A 62 1.13 2.48 -7.40
C HIS A 62 0.09 3.12 -6.48
N LEU A 63 0.52 3.88 -5.48
CA LEU A 63 -0.40 4.54 -4.54
C LEU A 63 -1.26 5.58 -5.23
N ALA A 64 -0.77 6.22 -6.29
CA ALA A 64 -1.54 7.20 -7.06
C ALA A 64 -2.81 6.59 -7.66
N THR A 65 -2.82 5.29 -7.91
CA THR A 65 -4.01 4.61 -8.44
C THR A 65 -5.10 4.44 -7.38
N LEU A 66 -4.75 4.55 -6.11
CA LEU A 66 -5.66 4.40 -4.97
C LEU A 66 -6.04 5.75 -4.36
N ASP A 67 -5.23 6.77 -4.59
CA ASP A 67 -5.38 8.08 -3.94
C ASP A 67 -6.67 8.77 -4.39
N TYR A 68 -7.38 9.32 -3.42
CA TYR A 68 -8.66 10.02 -3.62
C TYR A 68 -9.74 9.15 -4.27
N GLN A 69 -9.68 7.83 -4.09
CA GLN A 69 -10.67 6.91 -4.64
C GLN A 69 -11.64 6.44 -3.56
N HIS A 70 -12.83 6.03 -3.99
CA HIS A 70 -13.72 5.20 -3.18
C HIS A 70 -13.35 3.75 -3.47
N LEU A 71 -12.62 3.11 -2.56
CA LEU A 71 -11.97 1.83 -2.83
C LEU A 71 -12.96 0.73 -3.22
N ASN A 72 -14.16 0.72 -2.64
CA ASN A 72 -15.18 -0.28 -2.94
C ASN A 72 -15.63 -0.27 -4.40
N THR A 73 -15.45 0.85 -5.11
CA THR A 73 -15.84 0.97 -6.50
C THR A 73 -14.76 0.53 -7.48
N LEU A 74 -13.57 0.23 -7.00
CA LEU A 74 -12.47 -0.19 -7.87
C LEU A 74 -12.63 -1.67 -8.26
N PRO A 75 -12.29 -2.05 -9.51
CA PRO A 75 -12.49 -3.42 -9.96
C PRO A 75 -11.81 -4.48 -9.11
N MET A 76 -10.63 -4.18 -8.53
CA MET A 76 -9.91 -5.14 -7.71
C MET A 76 -10.64 -5.46 -6.40
N PHE A 77 -11.62 -4.66 -6.00
CA PHE A 77 -12.42 -4.89 -4.80
C PHE A 77 -13.87 -5.26 -5.11
N ALA A 78 -14.16 -5.71 -6.34
CA ALA A 78 -15.52 -6.09 -6.73
C ALA A 78 -16.07 -7.21 -5.86
N ASP A 79 -15.24 -8.19 -5.51
CA ASP A 79 -15.63 -9.38 -4.74
C ASP A 79 -15.03 -9.42 -3.34
N GLN A 80 -14.27 -8.39 -2.95
CA GLN A 80 -13.53 -8.38 -1.69
C GLN A 80 -13.60 -7.01 -1.06
N ALA A 81 -13.78 -6.98 0.27
CA ALA A 81 -13.77 -5.74 1.00
C ALA A 81 -12.36 -5.13 1.02
N PRO A 82 -12.22 -3.80 0.87
CA PRO A 82 -10.92 -3.13 0.86
C PRO A 82 -10.37 -2.90 2.28
N SER A 83 -10.21 -3.98 3.03
CA SER A 83 -9.61 -3.91 4.36
C SER A 83 -8.13 -3.52 4.28
N ALA A 84 -7.55 -3.09 5.40
CA ALA A 84 -6.14 -2.77 5.46
C ALA A 84 -5.28 -3.98 5.05
N GLU A 85 -5.69 -5.18 5.44
CA GLU A 85 -5.00 -6.42 5.10
C GLU A 85 -5.01 -6.67 3.60
N ARG A 86 -6.14 -6.43 2.94
CA ARG A 86 -6.27 -6.58 1.48
C ARG A 86 -5.44 -5.54 0.74
N LEU A 87 -5.44 -4.30 1.24
CA LEU A 87 -4.61 -3.24 0.66
C LEU A 87 -3.13 -3.60 0.75
N ALA A 88 -2.70 -4.13 1.89
CA ALA A 88 -1.32 -4.57 2.06
C ALA A 88 -0.96 -5.67 1.05
N GLN A 89 -1.86 -6.64 0.82
CA GLN A 89 -1.64 -7.69 -0.18
C GLN A 89 -1.52 -7.11 -1.59
N LEU A 90 -2.35 -6.13 -1.92
CA LEU A 90 -2.35 -5.52 -3.25
C LEU A 90 -1.05 -4.77 -3.53
N ILE A 91 -0.55 -4.05 -2.52
CA ILE A 91 0.65 -3.22 -2.64
C ILE A 91 1.92 -4.08 -2.60
N PHE A 92 1.90 -5.13 -1.80
CA PHE A 92 3.05 -6.03 -1.65
C PHE A 92 3.33 -6.79 -2.94
#